data_a83fe51d835021a5d642d279eb74bd1f
#
_entry.id   a83fe51d835021a5d642d279eb74bd1f
#
_cell.length_a   1.000
_cell.length_b   1.000
_cell.length_c   1.000
_cell.angle_alpha   90.00
_cell.angle_beta   90.00
_cell.angle_gamma   90.00
#
_symmetry.space_group_name_H-M   'P 1'
#
loop_
_entity.id
_entity.type
_entity.pdbx_description
1 polymer ?
#
loop_
_entity_poly.entity_id
_entity_poly.type
_entity_poly.pdbx_seq_one_letter_code
_entity_poly.pdbx_strand_id
1 'polypeptide(L)'
;MKFKLITLFIILCLGFTSCSENETPEPRTPRTILVYMMANNSLNSFASKNIESMIEGATGKNLNGGNLIVYYAPSGSNPELLQIKEENGIVKKFHLKDYEKQNSADPDVMRSVIS
;
A
#
# COMPACT_ATOMS: atom_id res chain seq x y z
N MET A 1 34.13 23.68 50.12
CA MET A 1 33.40 22.45 49.84
C MET A 1 32.07 22.63 49.06
N LYS A 2 31.40 23.76 49.21
CA LYS A 2 30.12 24.00 48.48
C LYS A 2 30.27 24.15 46.97
N PHE A 3 31.40 24.68 46.50
CA PHE A 3 31.67 24.85 45.06
C PHE A 3 31.90 23.53 44.29
N LYS A 4 32.44 22.49 44.92
CA LYS A 4 32.64 21.19 44.28
C LYS A 4 31.34 20.45 44.03
N LEU A 5 30.35 20.62 44.87
CA LEU A 5 29.04 20.01 44.72
C LEU A 5 28.25 20.66 43.57
N ILE A 6 28.33 21.97 43.42
CA ILE A 6 27.68 22.75 42.37
C ILE A 6 28.28 22.41 41.01
N THR A 7 29.60 22.26 40.93
CA THR A 7 30.30 21.89 39.70
C THR A 7 29.92 20.46 39.26
N LEU A 8 29.77 19.54 40.21
CA LEU A 8 29.31 18.16 39.91
C LEU A 8 27.86 18.12 39.40
N PHE A 9 27.01 19.00 39.94
CA PHE A 9 25.61 19.06 39.53
C PHE A 9 25.42 19.66 38.12
N ILE A 10 26.26 20.63 37.73
CA ILE A 10 26.27 21.24 36.41
C ILE A 10 26.74 20.23 35.34
N ILE A 11 27.73 19.39 35.66
CA ILE A 11 28.22 18.36 34.73
C ILE A 11 27.17 17.27 34.50
N LEU A 12 26.33 16.97 35.49
CA LEU A 12 25.28 15.96 35.40
C LEU A 12 24.08 16.45 34.53
N CYS A 13 23.85 17.77 34.43
CA CYS A 13 22.76 18.33 33.64
C CYS A 13 23.09 18.46 32.15
N LEU A 14 24.37 18.32 31.72
CA LEU A 14 24.80 18.43 30.32
C LEU A 14 24.67 17.09 29.54
N GLY A 15 24.26 16.01 30.20
CA GLY A 15 24.17 14.67 29.61
C GLY A 15 22.84 14.33 28.91
N PHE A 16 21.83 15.19 28.96
CA PHE A 16 20.51 14.93 28.35
C PHE A 16 20.21 15.85 27.18
N THR A 17 21.17 16.04 26.26
CA THR A 17 20.79 16.41 24.90
C THR A 17 20.23 15.17 24.23
N SER A 18 18.98 14.84 24.53
CA SER A 18 18.17 13.96 23.72
C SER A 18 18.12 14.57 22.32
N CYS A 19 18.80 13.97 21.36
CA CYS A 19 18.53 14.19 19.95
C CYS A 19 17.09 13.71 19.72
N SER A 20 16.11 14.59 19.83
CA SER A 20 14.88 14.45 19.11
C SER A 20 15.20 14.80 17.66
N GLU A 21 15.53 13.80 16.86
CA GLU A 21 15.43 13.92 15.43
C GLU A 21 13.95 14.18 15.14
N ASN A 22 13.61 15.46 15.01
CA ASN A 22 12.41 15.88 14.32
C ASN A 22 12.66 15.56 12.84
N GLU A 23 12.58 14.28 12.51
CA GLU A 23 12.38 13.89 11.13
C GLU A 23 11.01 14.47 10.74
N THR A 24 11.02 15.63 10.10
CA THR A 24 9.89 16.08 9.30
C THR A 24 9.63 14.95 8.31
N PRO A 25 8.46 14.27 8.37
CA PRO A 25 8.19 13.18 7.43
C PRO A 25 8.37 13.74 6.03
N GLU A 26 9.34 13.21 5.30
CA GLU A 26 9.50 13.53 3.89
C GLU A 26 8.14 13.33 3.19
N PRO A 27 7.71 14.26 2.34
CA PRO A 27 6.46 14.10 1.60
C PRO A 27 6.55 12.80 0.80
N ARG A 28 5.80 11.79 1.23
CA ARG A 28 5.82 10.47 0.58
C ARG A 28 5.24 10.65 -0.81
N THR A 29 6.05 10.34 -1.82
CA THR A 29 5.59 10.31 -3.21
C THR A 29 4.46 9.28 -3.34
N PRO A 30 3.33 9.64 -3.95
CA PRO A 30 2.26 8.69 -4.21
C PRO A 30 2.80 7.46 -4.95
N ARG A 31 2.42 6.27 -4.51
CA ARG A 31 2.87 5.00 -5.09
C ARG A 31 1.74 4.33 -5.82
N THR A 32 2.08 3.61 -6.89
CA THR A 32 1.17 2.67 -7.52
C THR A 32 1.60 1.26 -7.14
N ILE A 33 0.66 0.51 -6.58
CA ILE A 33 0.82 -0.90 -6.24
C ILE A 33 0.01 -1.68 -7.26
N LEU A 34 0.64 -2.63 -7.96
CA LEU A 34 -0.04 -3.56 -8.85
C LEU A 34 -0.13 -4.94 -8.18
N VAL A 35 -1.34 -5.45 -8.05
CA VAL A 35 -1.62 -6.81 -7.63
C VAL A 35 -2.06 -7.61 -8.84
N TYR A 36 -1.32 -8.64 -9.18
CA TYR A 36 -1.64 -9.54 -10.28
C TYR A 36 -2.28 -10.82 -9.73
N MET A 37 -3.61 -10.94 -9.85
CA MET A 37 -4.40 -11.98 -9.20
C MET A 37 -4.92 -13.00 -10.21
N MET A 38 -4.25 -14.14 -10.30
CA MET A 38 -4.68 -15.31 -11.08
C MET A 38 -5.58 -16.19 -10.22
N ALA A 39 -6.89 -16.04 -10.36
CA ALA A 39 -7.88 -16.73 -9.54
C ALA A 39 -8.72 -17.76 -10.30
N ASN A 40 -8.31 -18.15 -11.50
CA ASN A 40 -8.99 -19.17 -12.31
C ASN A 40 -8.66 -20.61 -11.85
N ASN A 41 -8.66 -20.84 -10.56
CA ASN A 41 -8.32 -22.10 -9.91
C ASN A 41 -9.19 -22.32 -8.66
N SER A 42 -8.82 -23.27 -7.80
CA SER A 42 -9.53 -23.56 -6.54
C SER A 42 -9.60 -22.38 -5.56
N LEU A 43 -8.77 -21.35 -5.73
CA LEU A 43 -8.77 -20.14 -4.88
C LEU A 43 -9.73 -19.05 -5.36
N ASN A 44 -10.49 -19.29 -6.43
CA ASN A 44 -11.42 -18.31 -7.02
C ASN A 44 -12.40 -17.72 -5.98
N SER A 45 -12.92 -18.55 -5.08
CA SER A 45 -13.87 -18.11 -4.05
C SER A 45 -13.25 -17.16 -3.01
N PHE A 46 -11.93 -17.15 -2.87
CA PHE A 46 -11.21 -16.26 -1.96
C PHE A 46 -10.79 -14.94 -2.61
N ALA A 47 -10.71 -14.91 -3.93
CA ALA A 47 -10.20 -13.75 -4.66
C ALA A 47 -11.11 -12.52 -4.49
N SER A 48 -12.43 -12.67 -4.56
CA SER A 48 -13.37 -11.57 -4.30
C SER A 48 -13.26 -11.04 -2.87
N LYS A 49 -13.12 -11.92 -1.89
CA LYS A 49 -12.89 -11.54 -0.49
C LYS A 49 -11.57 -10.79 -0.30
N ASN A 50 -10.52 -11.20 -1.01
CA ASN A 50 -9.24 -10.50 -0.98
C ASN A 50 -9.36 -9.09 -1.55
N ILE A 51 -10.16 -8.88 -2.62
CA ILE A 51 -10.42 -7.54 -3.17
C ILE A 51 -11.19 -6.69 -2.15
N GLU A 52 -12.18 -7.24 -1.46
CA GLU A 52 -12.90 -6.56 -0.37
C GLU A 52 -11.94 -6.15 0.75
N SER A 53 -11.06 -7.05 1.18
CA SER A 53 -10.03 -6.76 2.18
C SER A 53 -9.03 -5.69 1.73
N MET A 54 -8.71 -5.61 0.44
CA MET A 54 -7.90 -4.53 -0.14
C MET A 54 -8.62 -3.19 -0.03
N ILE A 55 -9.93 -3.14 -0.29
CA ILE A 55 -10.75 -1.93 -0.15
C ILE A 55 -10.76 -1.48 1.32
N GLU A 56 -11.01 -2.40 2.25
CA GLU A 56 -10.97 -2.11 3.69
C GLU A 56 -9.59 -1.61 4.13
N GLY A 57 -8.52 -2.29 3.71
CA GLY A 57 -7.14 -1.91 4.05
C GLY A 57 -6.71 -0.57 3.45
N ALA A 58 -7.32 -0.14 2.37
CA ALA A 58 -7.04 1.15 1.72
C ALA A 58 -7.75 2.34 2.39
N THR A 59 -8.67 2.09 3.35
CA THR A 59 -9.39 3.15 4.07
C THR A 59 -8.46 3.95 4.99
N GLY A 60 -8.95 5.08 5.52
CA GLY A 60 -8.21 5.86 6.53
C GLY A 60 -6.94 6.52 6.01
N LYS A 61 -6.90 6.89 4.72
CA LYS A 61 -5.73 7.51 4.05
C LYS A 61 -4.52 6.59 3.92
N ASN A 62 -4.68 5.28 4.03
CA ASN A 62 -3.59 4.32 3.93
C ASN A 62 -2.92 4.33 2.56
N LEU A 63 -3.64 4.68 1.49
CA LEU A 63 -3.07 4.86 0.15
C LEU A 63 -2.26 6.16 0.02
N ASN A 64 -2.46 7.14 0.91
CA ASN A 64 -1.74 8.43 0.89
C ASN A 64 -1.67 9.07 -0.51
N GLY A 65 -2.79 9.12 -1.22
CA GLY A 65 -2.87 9.62 -2.60
C GLY A 65 -2.33 8.66 -3.66
N GLY A 66 -1.88 7.47 -3.29
CA GLY A 66 -1.41 6.43 -4.21
C GLY A 66 -2.55 5.67 -4.87
N ASN A 67 -2.17 4.74 -5.76
CA ASN A 67 -3.10 3.88 -6.48
C ASN A 67 -2.85 2.42 -6.13
N LEU A 68 -3.92 1.67 -6.00
CA LEU A 68 -3.89 0.22 -5.94
C LEU A 68 -4.60 -0.32 -7.18
N ILE A 69 -3.85 -0.94 -8.06
CA ILE A 69 -4.33 -1.52 -9.32
C ILE A 69 -4.36 -3.04 -9.16
N VAL A 70 -5.46 -3.66 -9.54
CA VAL A 70 -5.63 -5.11 -9.44
C VAL A 70 -5.97 -5.67 -10.81
N TYR A 71 -5.08 -6.48 -11.38
CA TYR A 71 -5.45 -7.37 -12.46
C TYR A 71 -6.11 -8.59 -11.84
N TYR A 72 -7.36 -8.81 -12.17
CA TYR A 72 -8.18 -9.89 -11.61
C TYR A 72 -8.63 -10.85 -12.70
N ALA A 73 -8.15 -12.07 -12.66
CA ALA A 73 -8.49 -13.14 -13.60
C ALA A 73 -9.27 -14.25 -12.88
N PRO A 74 -10.60 -14.13 -12.74
CA PRO A 74 -11.42 -15.12 -12.04
C PRO A 74 -11.65 -16.38 -12.88
N SER A 75 -12.20 -17.41 -12.25
CA SER A 75 -12.73 -18.58 -12.93
C SER A 75 -14.11 -18.25 -13.53
N GLY A 76 -14.30 -18.59 -14.80
CA GLY A 76 -15.62 -18.48 -15.45
C GLY A 76 -15.98 -17.13 -16.07
N SER A 77 -15.14 -16.11 -15.92
CA SER A 77 -15.30 -14.83 -16.61
C SER A 77 -13.96 -14.31 -17.16
N ASN A 78 -14.06 -13.26 -17.97
CA ASN A 78 -12.86 -12.62 -18.52
C ASN A 78 -12.07 -11.88 -17.46
N PRO A 79 -10.74 -11.76 -17.62
CA PRO A 79 -9.93 -10.93 -16.74
C PRO A 79 -10.31 -9.45 -16.87
N GLU A 80 -10.16 -8.72 -15.76
CA GLU A 80 -10.40 -7.28 -15.69
C GLU A 80 -9.28 -6.55 -14.94
N LEU A 81 -9.11 -5.29 -15.23
CA LEU A 81 -8.23 -4.39 -14.48
C LEU A 81 -9.09 -3.45 -13.64
N LEU A 82 -8.80 -3.41 -12.36
CA LEU A 82 -9.53 -2.62 -11.36
C LEU A 82 -8.59 -1.62 -10.72
N GLN A 83 -9.11 -0.46 -10.34
CA GLN A 83 -8.44 0.49 -9.49
C GLN A 83 -9.18 0.62 -8.16
N ILE A 84 -8.46 0.51 -7.06
CA ILE A 84 -8.96 0.82 -5.73
C ILE A 84 -8.37 2.16 -5.34
N LYS A 85 -9.22 3.16 -5.13
CA LYS A 85 -8.82 4.52 -4.75
C LYS A 85 -9.86 5.17 -3.85
N GLU A 86 -9.42 6.20 -3.14
CA GLU A 86 -10.30 7.07 -2.38
C GLU A 86 -10.90 8.14 -3.29
N GLU A 87 -12.20 8.31 -3.20
CA GLU A 87 -12.94 9.38 -3.84
C GLU A 87 -13.95 9.96 -2.85
N ASN A 88 -13.85 11.27 -2.56
CA ASN A 88 -14.69 11.96 -1.58
C ASN A 88 -14.69 11.31 -0.19
N GLY A 89 -13.53 10.84 0.28
CA GLY A 89 -13.38 10.20 1.58
C GLY A 89 -13.83 8.74 1.66
N ILE A 90 -14.28 8.17 0.54
CA ILE A 90 -14.76 6.78 0.46
C ILE A 90 -13.85 6.00 -0.49
N VAL A 91 -13.32 4.88 -0.03
CA VAL A 91 -12.54 3.97 -0.87
C VAL A 91 -13.48 3.07 -1.66
N LYS A 92 -13.28 3.02 -2.96
CA LYS A 92 -14.09 2.26 -3.91
C LYS A 92 -13.24 1.54 -4.94
N LYS A 93 -13.87 0.55 -5.54
CA LYS A 93 -13.37 -0.17 -6.71
C LYS A 93 -13.92 0.47 -7.98
N PHE A 94 -13.02 0.76 -8.92
CA PHE A 94 -13.35 1.29 -10.25
C PHE A 94 -12.86 0.31 -11.30
N HIS A 95 -13.72 0.01 -12.27
CA HIS A 95 -13.35 -0.79 -13.43
C HIS A 95 -12.56 0.07 -14.41
N LEU A 96 -11.41 -0.42 -14.89
CA LEU A 96 -10.54 0.28 -15.83
C LEU A 96 -10.56 -0.34 -17.22
N LYS A 97 -10.47 -1.66 -17.31
CA LYS A 97 -10.32 -2.37 -18.58
C LYS A 97 -10.75 -3.82 -18.47
N ASP A 98 -11.38 -4.33 -19.54
CA ASP A 98 -11.60 -5.76 -19.76
C ASP A 98 -10.50 -6.33 -20.65
N TYR A 99 -10.19 -7.60 -20.44
CA TYR A 99 -9.31 -8.39 -21.29
C TYR A 99 -10.11 -9.56 -21.89
N GLU A 100 -9.69 -10.03 -23.05
CA GLU A 100 -10.20 -11.29 -23.56
C GLU A 100 -9.71 -12.46 -22.70
N LYS A 101 -10.41 -13.59 -22.79
CA LYS A 101 -10.00 -14.80 -22.09
C LYS A 101 -8.59 -15.21 -22.52
N GLN A 102 -7.68 -15.26 -21.56
CA GLN A 102 -6.25 -15.52 -21.78
C GLN A 102 -5.65 -16.34 -20.65
N ASN A 103 -4.52 -16.98 -20.91
CA ASN A 103 -3.77 -17.67 -19.87
C ASN A 103 -3.00 -16.64 -19.03
N SER A 104 -3.56 -16.23 -17.90
CA SER A 104 -2.94 -15.24 -17.01
C SER A 104 -1.63 -15.71 -16.35
N ALA A 105 -1.30 -17.01 -16.43
CA ALA A 105 -0.03 -17.55 -15.97
C ALA A 105 1.08 -17.44 -17.04
N ASP A 106 0.75 -17.04 -18.26
CA ASP A 106 1.71 -16.83 -19.33
C ASP A 106 2.54 -15.54 -19.07
N PRO A 107 3.89 -15.62 -19.08
CA PRO A 107 4.73 -14.45 -18.85
C PRO A 107 4.53 -13.31 -19.87
N ASP A 108 4.16 -13.61 -21.11
CA ASP A 108 3.92 -12.60 -22.13
C ASP A 108 2.59 -11.87 -21.87
N VAL A 109 1.58 -12.58 -21.38
CA VAL A 109 0.32 -11.98 -20.92
C VAL A 109 0.60 -11.05 -19.73
N MET A 110 1.34 -11.50 -18.73
CA MET A 110 1.71 -10.67 -17.59
C MET A 110 2.47 -9.42 -18.04
N ARG A 111 3.44 -9.55 -18.93
CA ARG A 111 4.20 -8.42 -19.48
C ARG A 111 3.28 -7.42 -20.18
N SER A 112 2.31 -7.87 -20.96
CA SER A 112 1.38 -7.00 -21.68
C SER A 112 0.43 -6.23 -20.75
N VAL A 113 0.16 -6.75 -19.56
CA VAL A 113 -0.66 -6.07 -18.54
C VAL A 113 0.13 -5.00 -17.79
N ILE A 114 1.44 -5.23 -17.59
CA ILE A 114 2.31 -4.37 -16.77
C ILE A 114 2.93 -3.23 -17.60
N SER A 115 3.08 -3.43 -18.88
CA SER A 115 3.67 -2.43 -19.79
C SER A 115 2.63 -1.41 -20.28
#